data_b6aa37f01fc5902f4cefee11c70af3df
#
_entry.id   b6aa37f01fc5902f4cefee11c70af3df
#
_cell.length_a   1.000
_cell.length_b   1.000
_cell.length_c   1.000
_cell.angle_alpha   90.00
_cell.angle_beta   90.00
_cell.angle_gamma   90.00
#
_symmetry.space_group_name_H-M   'P 1'
#
loop_
_entity.id
_entity.type
_entity.pdbx_description
1 polymer ?
#
loop_
_entity_poly.entity_id
_entity_poly.type
_entity_poly.pdbx_seq_one_letter_code
_entity_poly.pdbx_strand_id
1 'polypeptide(L)'
;MDRQDYARIGMKELLVSSSLDGSSQPSLFLPAAGKKPRPLLVGLHTWSADRHNQVKPLYPLAKKNRWHLLLPEFRGPNLNTNPHARQACASRFALQDVVDALEKVCQEFPVDRNRIFLLGASGGGHMALMLSGYRPDLWCSVACFCAITDLETWHRQNPRYATHIEACCGGPPGEKTRNEYRSRSPLVYAGKISKCRQVFIYHGKFDNSVPFTHSLKLFQKICRLSPEARVFLSIFDGGHQILLEQAEKQFLQAEEAKTEVTG
;
A
#
# COMPACT_ATOMS: atom_id res chain seq x y z
N MET A 1 10.72 -17.59 -6.93
CA MET A 1 9.58 -18.45 -6.62
C MET A 1 8.69 -18.45 -7.86
N ASP A 2 8.52 -19.58 -8.50
CA ASP A 2 7.71 -19.71 -9.71
C ASP A 2 6.23 -20.09 -9.40
N ARG A 3 5.39 -20.25 -10.44
CA ARG A 3 3.97 -20.61 -10.25
C ARG A 3 3.77 -21.98 -9.59
N GLN A 4 4.70 -22.93 -9.78
CA GLN A 4 4.63 -24.25 -9.13
C GLN A 4 4.94 -24.15 -7.65
N ASP A 5 5.85 -23.23 -7.27
CA ASP A 5 6.16 -22.96 -5.87
C ASP A 5 4.95 -22.35 -5.13
N TYR A 6 4.12 -21.53 -5.79
CA TYR A 6 2.94 -20.95 -5.16
C TYR A 6 1.90 -22.01 -4.77
N ALA A 7 1.65 -23.00 -5.64
CA ALA A 7 0.75 -24.10 -5.33
C ALA A 7 1.23 -24.91 -4.11
N ARG A 8 2.54 -25.15 -3.98
CA ARG A 8 3.15 -25.87 -2.85
C ARG A 8 2.94 -25.15 -1.51
N ILE A 9 2.95 -23.82 -1.52
CA ILE A 9 2.73 -23.02 -0.28
C ILE A 9 1.26 -22.71 -0.04
N GLY A 10 0.33 -23.17 -0.89
CA GLY A 10 -1.10 -22.93 -0.78
C GLY A 10 -1.58 -21.56 -1.25
N MET A 11 -0.73 -20.81 -1.97
CA MET A 11 -1.07 -19.52 -2.55
C MET A 11 -1.86 -19.71 -3.85
N LYS A 12 -2.93 -18.95 -4.02
CA LYS A 12 -3.84 -19.01 -5.16
C LYS A 12 -3.73 -17.75 -5.99
N GLU A 13 -3.88 -17.87 -7.30
CA GLU A 13 -4.12 -16.72 -8.18
C GLU A 13 -5.63 -16.48 -8.28
N LEU A 14 -6.06 -15.26 -7.99
CA LEU A 14 -7.44 -14.80 -8.10
C LEU A 14 -7.53 -13.80 -9.25
N LEU A 15 -8.53 -13.96 -10.10
CA LEU A 15 -8.92 -12.95 -11.07
C LEU A 15 -10.10 -12.15 -10.49
N VAL A 16 -9.92 -10.84 -10.38
CA VAL A 16 -10.90 -9.92 -9.82
C VAL A 16 -11.36 -8.97 -10.91
N SER A 17 -12.65 -8.89 -11.14
CA SER A 17 -13.21 -7.92 -12.07
C SER A 17 -13.23 -6.53 -11.43
N SER A 18 -12.64 -5.56 -12.08
CA SER A 18 -12.70 -4.15 -11.65
C SER A 18 -14.12 -3.63 -11.72
N SER A 19 -14.61 -3.06 -10.64
CA SER A 19 -15.94 -2.47 -10.57
C SER A 19 -16.10 -1.18 -11.41
N LEU A 20 -14.97 -0.60 -11.87
CA LEU A 20 -14.98 0.63 -12.66
C LEU A 20 -15.06 0.40 -14.18
N ASP A 21 -14.44 -0.67 -14.69
CA ASP A 21 -14.36 -0.89 -16.15
C ASP A 21 -14.51 -2.35 -16.57
N GLY A 22 -14.76 -3.27 -15.62
CA GLY A 22 -14.92 -4.69 -15.89
C GLY A 22 -13.64 -5.43 -16.26
N SER A 23 -12.48 -4.75 -16.29
CA SER A 23 -11.21 -5.40 -16.60
C SER A 23 -10.82 -6.41 -15.53
N SER A 24 -10.18 -7.51 -15.95
CA SER A 24 -9.74 -8.57 -15.03
C SER A 24 -8.37 -8.22 -14.44
N GLN A 25 -8.30 -8.09 -13.11
CA GLN A 25 -7.07 -7.79 -12.39
C GLN A 25 -6.62 -9.01 -11.58
N PRO A 26 -5.39 -9.53 -11.81
CA PRO A 26 -4.90 -10.68 -11.06
C PRO A 26 -4.46 -10.26 -9.66
N SER A 27 -4.61 -11.18 -8.71
CA SER A 27 -4.11 -11.04 -7.34
C SER A 27 -3.57 -12.37 -6.86
N LEU A 28 -2.60 -12.36 -5.96
CA LEU A 28 -2.18 -13.56 -5.24
C LEU A 28 -2.83 -13.57 -3.87
N PHE A 29 -3.33 -14.71 -3.46
CA PHE A 29 -3.99 -14.88 -2.17
C PHE A 29 -3.54 -16.15 -1.45
N LEU A 30 -3.15 -16.00 -0.18
CA LEU A 30 -2.88 -17.11 0.73
C LEU A 30 -3.98 -17.15 1.80
N PRO A 31 -4.87 -18.15 1.79
CA PRO A 31 -5.83 -18.30 2.88
C PRO A 31 -5.14 -18.75 4.17
N ALA A 32 -5.52 -18.14 5.29
CA ALA A 32 -5.13 -18.66 6.60
C ALA A 32 -5.82 -20.01 6.87
N ALA A 33 -5.16 -20.86 7.65
CA ALA A 33 -5.72 -22.16 8.01
C ALA A 33 -6.91 -22.05 8.98
N GLY A 34 -7.91 -22.91 8.78
CA GLY A 34 -9.09 -23.05 9.65
C GLY A 34 -10.30 -22.27 9.16
N LYS A 35 -11.43 -22.43 9.88
CA LYS A 35 -12.75 -21.85 9.52
C LYS A 35 -13.10 -20.59 10.32
N LYS A 36 -12.32 -20.27 11.37
CA LYS A 36 -12.56 -19.08 12.20
C LYS A 36 -12.08 -17.82 11.45
N PRO A 37 -12.75 -16.67 11.59
CA PRO A 37 -12.28 -15.42 11.02
C PRO A 37 -10.84 -15.07 11.47
N ARG A 38 -10.00 -14.69 10.51
CA ARG A 38 -8.59 -14.36 10.71
C ARG A 38 -8.27 -12.98 10.15
N PRO A 39 -7.25 -12.29 10.69
CA PRO A 39 -6.76 -11.05 10.11
C PRO A 39 -6.34 -11.22 8.65
N LEU A 40 -6.38 -10.13 7.89
CA LEU A 40 -5.89 -10.07 6.52
C LEU A 40 -4.76 -9.04 6.40
N LEU A 41 -3.62 -9.48 5.91
CA LEU A 41 -2.53 -8.61 5.48
C LEU A 41 -2.65 -8.34 3.97
N VAL A 42 -2.80 -7.09 3.59
CA VAL A 42 -2.74 -6.62 2.19
C VAL A 42 -1.35 -6.05 1.94
N GLY A 43 -0.57 -6.71 1.07
CA GLY A 43 0.78 -6.32 0.72
C GLY A 43 0.83 -5.68 -0.68
N LEU A 44 1.40 -4.50 -0.79
CA LEU A 44 1.45 -3.73 -2.04
C LEU A 44 2.82 -3.78 -2.67
N HIS A 45 2.89 -4.08 -3.97
CA HIS A 45 4.16 -4.13 -4.71
C HIS A 45 4.82 -2.75 -4.83
N THR A 46 6.13 -2.73 -5.08
CA THR A 46 6.90 -1.50 -5.23
C THR A 46 6.70 -0.87 -6.61
N TRP A 47 7.34 0.27 -6.88
CA TRP A 47 7.13 1.09 -8.07
C TRP A 47 7.24 0.34 -9.40
N SER A 48 8.33 -0.43 -9.56
CA SER A 48 8.67 -1.11 -10.82
C SER A 48 8.37 -2.62 -10.82
N ALA A 49 7.60 -3.08 -9.83
CA ALA A 49 7.31 -4.50 -9.64
C ALA A 49 5.81 -4.80 -9.83
N ASP A 50 5.47 -6.06 -9.67
CA ASP A 50 4.12 -6.61 -9.73
C ASP A 50 3.76 -7.36 -8.43
N ARG A 51 2.59 -8.00 -8.38
CA ARG A 51 2.07 -8.76 -7.23
C ARG A 51 3.04 -9.82 -6.67
N HIS A 52 3.98 -10.31 -7.49
CA HIS A 52 4.94 -11.34 -7.06
C HIS A 52 6.04 -10.79 -6.14
N ASN A 53 6.31 -9.49 -6.19
CA ASN A 53 7.38 -8.81 -5.46
C ASN A 53 7.30 -9.03 -3.93
N GLN A 54 6.09 -9.07 -3.38
CA GLN A 54 5.88 -9.16 -1.94
C GLN A 54 5.71 -10.59 -1.40
N VAL A 55 5.73 -11.61 -2.25
CA VAL A 55 5.56 -13.01 -1.81
C VAL A 55 6.68 -13.42 -0.86
N LYS A 56 7.94 -13.23 -1.28
CA LYS A 56 9.11 -13.66 -0.50
C LYS A 56 9.17 -13.01 0.89
N PRO A 57 8.98 -11.70 1.07
CA PRO A 57 9.01 -11.07 2.39
C PRO A 57 7.76 -11.32 3.23
N LEU A 58 6.55 -11.36 2.64
CA LEU A 58 5.30 -11.36 3.40
C LEU A 58 4.70 -12.75 3.66
N TYR A 59 5.03 -13.76 2.85
CA TYR A 59 4.58 -15.13 3.08
C TYR A 59 4.99 -15.67 4.47
N PRO A 60 6.28 -15.60 4.89
CA PRO A 60 6.69 -16.08 6.21
C PRO A 60 5.96 -15.34 7.33
N LEU A 61 5.79 -14.02 7.19
CA LEU A 61 5.10 -13.18 8.16
C LEU A 61 3.63 -13.59 8.34
N ALA A 62 2.90 -13.71 7.23
CA ALA A 62 1.50 -14.11 7.24
C ALA A 62 1.32 -15.52 7.81
N LYS A 63 2.18 -16.47 7.41
CA LYS A 63 2.13 -17.86 7.90
C LYS A 63 2.40 -17.95 9.39
N LYS A 64 3.45 -17.28 9.90
CA LYS A 64 3.79 -17.23 11.32
C LYS A 64 2.62 -16.77 12.20
N ASN A 65 1.94 -15.71 11.76
CA ASN A 65 0.85 -15.07 12.49
C ASN A 65 -0.54 -15.64 12.17
N ARG A 66 -0.62 -16.63 11.28
CA ARG A 66 -1.89 -17.21 10.80
C ARG A 66 -2.85 -16.18 10.21
N TRP A 67 -2.31 -15.21 9.48
CA TRP A 67 -3.07 -14.22 8.73
C TRP A 67 -3.36 -14.69 7.31
N HIS A 68 -4.46 -14.25 6.73
CA HIS A 68 -4.60 -14.24 5.28
C HIS A 68 -3.60 -13.27 4.68
N LEU A 69 -3.16 -13.52 3.43
CA LEU A 69 -2.30 -12.59 2.69
C LEU A 69 -2.91 -12.34 1.31
N LEU A 70 -3.13 -11.06 0.99
CA LEU A 70 -3.58 -10.61 -0.32
C LEU A 70 -2.52 -9.71 -0.96
N LEU A 71 -2.11 -10.04 -2.19
CA LEU A 71 -1.13 -9.31 -2.98
C LEU A 71 -1.78 -8.92 -4.32
N PRO A 72 -2.45 -7.76 -4.42
CA PRO A 72 -3.12 -7.34 -5.64
C PRO A 72 -2.15 -6.75 -6.66
N GLU A 73 -2.51 -6.81 -7.96
CA GLU A 73 -1.71 -6.24 -9.06
C GLU A 73 -1.93 -4.73 -9.26
N PHE A 74 -3.10 -4.22 -9.08
CA PHE A 74 -3.53 -2.83 -9.27
C PHE A 74 -2.93 -2.09 -10.49
N ARG A 75 -3.13 -2.65 -11.70
CA ARG A 75 -2.76 -2.12 -13.04
C ARG A 75 -1.28 -2.24 -13.40
N GLY A 76 -0.54 -3.11 -12.72
CA GLY A 76 0.86 -3.41 -13.04
C GLY A 76 1.85 -2.36 -12.56
N PRO A 77 3.13 -2.51 -12.98
CA PRO A 77 4.19 -1.62 -12.55
C PRO A 77 3.98 -0.19 -13.07
N ASN A 78 4.47 0.80 -12.30
CA ASN A 78 4.45 2.21 -12.69
C ASN A 78 5.60 2.53 -13.65
N LEU A 79 5.68 1.83 -14.77
CA LEU A 79 6.74 1.96 -15.76
C LEU A 79 6.22 2.55 -17.06
N ASN A 80 7.06 3.27 -17.80
CA ASN A 80 6.74 3.78 -19.14
C ASN A 80 6.55 2.67 -20.17
N THR A 81 7.02 1.45 -19.88
CA THR A 81 6.79 0.25 -20.69
C THR A 81 5.46 -0.45 -20.39
N ASN A 82 4.76 -0.05 -19.31
CA ASN A 82 3.43 -0.56 -19.01
C ASN A 82 2.40 0.07 -19.96
N PRO A 83 1.70 -0.71 -20.80
CA PRO A 83 0.68 -0.16 -21.71
C PRO A 83 -0.49 0.50 -20.96
N HIS A 84 -0.67 0.15 -19.68
CA HIS A 84 -1.70 0.70 -18.80
C HIS A 84 -1.16 1.73 -17.81
N ALA A 85 0.03 2.32 -18.03
CA ALA A 85 0.68 3.27 -17.11
C ALA A 85 -0.27 4.39 -16.62
N ARG A 86 -1.13 4.91 -17.51
CA ARG A 86 -2.15 5.92 -17.14
C ARG A 86 -3.17 5.44 -16.13
N GLN A 87 -3.40 4.14 -16.04
CA GLN A 87 -4.32 3.52 -15.08
C GLN A 87 -3.61 3.01 -13.82
N ALA A 88 -2.26 2.92 -13.81
CA ALA A 88 -1.42 2.57 -12.67
C ALA A 88 -1.16 3.77 -11.73
N CYS A 89 -0.13 3.72 -10.92
CA CYS A 89 0.37 4.83 -10.08
C CYS A 89 -0.73 5.50 -9.25
N ALA A 90 -1.42 4.71 -8.43
CA ALA A 90 -2.52 5.16 -7.57
C ALA A 90 -3.60 5.99 -8.30
N SER A 91 -3.85 5.71 -9.58
CA SER A 91 -5.04 6.21 -10.27
C SER A 91 -6.31 5.71 -9.59
N ARG A 92 -7.46 6.32 -9.92
CA ARG A 92 -8.74 5.85 -9.40
C ARG A 92 -8.99 4.36 -9.71
N PHE A 93 -8.55 3.87 -10.88
CA PHE A 93 -8.65 2.46 -11.25
C PHE A 93 -7.80 1.58 -10.34
N ALA A 94 -6.52 1.91 -10.19
CA ALA A 94 -5.60 1.14 -9.34
C ALA A 94 -6.06 1.10 -7.88
N LEU A 95 -6.56 2.21 -7.33
CA LEU A 95 -7.10 2.27 -5.97
C LEU A 95 -8.34 1.38 -5.82
N GLN A 96 -9.26 1.46 -6.77
CA GLN A 96 -10.49 0.66 -6.73
C GLN A 96 -10.19 -0.84 -6.90
N ASP A 97 -9.25 -1.22 -7.76
CA ASP A 97 -8.90 -2.63 -7.98
C ASP A 97 -8.38 -3.30 -6.69
N VAL A 98 -7.64 -2.57 -5.84
CA VAL A 98 -7.25 -3.10 -4.52
C VAL A 98 -8.47 -3.29 -3.61
N VAL A 99 -9.41 -2.36 -3.63
CA VAL A 99 -10.66 -2.47 -2.85
C VAL A 99 -11.50 -3.64 -3.35
N ASP A 100 -11.62 -3.81 -4.67
CA ASP A 100 -12.38 -4.91 -5.28
C ASP A 100 -11.75 -6.28 -4.92
N ALA A 101 -10.42 -6.38 -4.95
CA ALA A 101 -9.70 -7.58 -4.53
C ALA A 101 -9.91 -7.90 -3.04
N LEU A 102 -9.88 -6.88 -2.17
CA LEU A 102 -10.17 -6.99 -0.76
C LEU A 102 -11.61 -7.49 -0.54
N GLU A 103 -12.59 -6.86 -1.16
CA GLU A 103 -14.00 -7.22 -0.98
C GLU A 103 -14.30 -8.65 -1.46
N LYS A 104 -13.72 -9.06 -2.60
CA LYS A 104 -13.82 -10.45 -3.09
C LYS A 104 -13.30 -11.45 -2.05
N VAL A 105 -12.13 -11.21 -1.51
CA VAL A 105 -11.53 -12.09 -0.48
C VAL A 105 -12.38 -12.11 0.78
N CYS A 106 -12.92 -10.99 1.22
CA CYS A 106 -13.79 -10.90 2.38
C CYS A 106 -15.17 -11.56 2.19
N GLN A 107 -15.62 -11.74 0.95
CA GLN A 107 -16.86 -12.45 0.62
C GLN A 107 -16.64 -13.97 0.57
N GLU A 108 -15.48 -14.42 0.09
CA GLU A 108 -15.20 -15.84 -0.18
C GLU A 108 -14.51 -16.56 0.99
N PHE A 109 -13.85 -15.82 1.90
CA PHE A 109 -13.03 -16.38 2.97
C PHE A 109 -13.38 -15.76 4.33
N PRO A 110 -13.14 -16.51 5.44
CA PRO A 110 -13.42 -16.04 6.79
C PRO A 110 -12.40 -14.98 7.25
N VAL A 111 -12.49 -13.79 6.67
CA VAL A 111 -11.67 -12.62 7.05
C VAL A 111 -12.32 -11.88 8.19
N ASP A 112 -11.54 -11.53 9.22
CA ASP A 112 -11.98 -10.57 10.22
C ASP A 112 -11.84 -9.14 9.67
N ARG A 113 -12.94 -8.58 9.20
CA ARG A 113 -13.00 -7.23 8.62
C ARG A 113 -12.53 -6.12 9.56
N ASN A 114 -12.46 -6.39 10.84
CA ASN A 114 -11.93 -5.44 11.82
C ASN A 114 -10.41 -5.49 11.96
N ARG A 115 -9.74 -6.49 11.38
CA ARG A 115 -8.31 -6.71 11.43
C ARG A 115 -7.72 -6.84 10.04
N ILE A 116 -7.91 -5.80 9.23
CA ILE A 116 -7.32 -5.67 7.90
C ILE A 116 -6.11 -4.74 8.00
N PHE A 117 -4.93 -5.27 7.71
CA PHE A 117 -3.65 -4.58 7.75
C PHE A 117 -3.19 -4.25 6.33
N LEU A 118 -2.62 -3.06 6.15
CA LEU A 118 -2.08 -2.60 4.88
C LEU A 118 -0.58 -2.33 5.00
N LEU A 119 0.22 -2.93 4.12
CA LEU A 119 1.66 -2.75 4.11
C LEU A 119 2.18 -2.43 2.72
N GLY A 120 3.03 -1.41 2.63
CA GLY A 120 3.72 -1.08 1.40
C GLY A 120 5.02 -0.32 1.62
N ALA A 121 5.95 -0.43 0.66
CA ALA A 121 7.21 0.30 0.67
C ALA A 121 7.44 0.98 -0.66
N SER A 122 8.13 2.13 -0.66
CA SER A 122 8.46 2.86 -1.89
C SER A 122 7.18 3.19 -2.68
N GLY A 123 7.06 2.71 -3.92
CA GLY A 123 5.82 2.78 -4.70
C GLY A 123 4.63 2.10 -4.03
N GLY A 124 4.83 0.98 -3.31
CA GLY A 124 3.80 0.35 -2.47
C GLY A 124 3.43 1.20 -1.26
N GLY A 125 4.39 1.91 -0.67
CA GLY A 125 4.15 2.89 0.41
C GLY A 125 3.35 4.10 -0.07
N HIS A 126 3.66 4.60 -1.28
CA HIS A 126 2.86 5.60 -1.96
C HIS A 126 1.40 5.12 -2.12
N MET A 127 1.22 3.90 -2.65
CA MET A 127 -0.10 3.31 -2.85
C MET A 127 -0.84 3.09 -1.51
N ALA A 128 -0.13 2.67 -0.44
CA ALA A 128 -0.73 2.49 0.89
C ALA A 128 -1.27 3.81 1.46
N LEU A 129 -0.52 4.90 1.33
CA LEU A 129 -0.97 6.23 1.75
C LEU A 129 -2.14 6.75 0.91
N MET A 130 -2.15 6.48 -0.41
CA MET A 130 -3.28 6.83 -1.27
C MET A 130 -4.54 6.05 -0.90
N LEU A 131 -4.44 4.74 -0.64
CA LEU A 131 -5.55 3.90 -0.15
C LEU A 131 -6.05 4.37 1.22
N SER A 132 -5.16 4.80 2.10
CA SER A 132 -5.51 5.41 3.40
C SER A 132 -6.35 6.67 3.24
N GLY A 133 -6.11 7.46 2.18
CA GLY A 133 -6.94 8.62 1.85
C GLY A 133 -8.20 8.30 1.05
N TYR A 134 -8.20 7.19 0.31
CA TYR A 134 -9.33 6.76 -0.53
C TYR A 134 -10.43 6.06 0.27
N ARG A 135 -10.04 5.07 1.10
CA ARG A 135 -10.92 4.28 1.96
C ARG A 135 -10.30 4.11 3.36
N PRO A 136 -10.28 5.21 4.16
CA PRO A 136 -9.70 5.18 5.51
C PRO A 136 -10.42 4.21 6.46
N ASP A 137 -11.66 3.88 6.19
CA ASP A 137 -12.53 3.00 6.97
C ASP A 137 -12.14 1.53 6.91
N LEU A 138 -11.42 1.09 5.87
CA LEU A 138 -11.09 -0.32 5.65
C LEU A 138 -9.90 -0.80 6.50
N TRP A 139 -8.98 0.08 6.87
CA TRP A 139 -7.69 -0.29 7.40
C TRP A 139 -7.64 -0.22 8.93
N CYS A 140 -7.43 -1.37 9.58
CA CYS A 140 -7.20 -1.42 11.03
C CYS A 140 -5.87 -0.76 11.40
N SER A 141 -4.82 -1.04 10.63
CA SER A 141 -3.50 -0.46 10.79
C SER A 141 -2.76 -0.43 9.45
N VAL A 142 -2.05 0.65 9.18
CA VAL A 142 -1.27 0.86 7.96
C VAL A 142 0.21 1.02 8.33
N ALA A 143 1.09 0.26 7.67
CA ALA A 143 2.54 0.43 7.74
C ALA A 143 3.08 0.82 6.37
N CYS A 144 3.67 1.99 6.24
CA CYS A 144 4.28 2.44 5.00
C CYS A 144 5.75 2.81 5.20
N PHE A 145 6.60 2.32 4.31
CA PHE A 145 8.05 2.49 4.38
C PHE A 145 8.54 3.30 3.19
N CYS A 146 9.38 4.30 3.44
CA CYS A 146 10.07 5.07 2.40
C CYS A 146 9.14 5.55 1.29
N ALA A 147 7.97 6.07 1.67
CA ALA A 147 6.87 6.37 0.75
C ALA A 147 7.08 7.68 -0.01
N ILE A 148 6.73 7.67 -1.30
CA ILE A 148 6.58 8.88 -2.10
C ILE A 148 5.27 9.56 -1.67
N THR A 149 5.32 10.85 -1.33
CA THR A 149 4.11 11.59 -0.90
C THR A 149 3.72 12.74 -1.82
N ASP A 150 4.62 13.13 -2.73
CA ASP A 150 4.40 14.18 -3.72
C ASP A 150 5.12 13.81 -5.02
N LEU A 151 4.38 13.46 -6.06
CA LEU A 151 4.95 13.00 -7.33
C LEU A 151 5.69 14.09 -8.08
N GLU A 152 5.22 15.33 -8.03
CA GLU A 152 5.89 16.45 -8.70
C GLU A 152 7.25 16.75 -8.06
N THR A 153 7.32 16.73 -6.73
CA THR A 153 8.57 16.88 -5.99
C THR A 153 9.52 15.73 -6.29
N TRP A 154 9.03 14.49 -6.27
CA TRP A 154 9.86 13.31 -6.52
C TRP A 154 10.36 13.22 -7.97
N HIS A 155 9.55 13.64 -8.94
CA HIS A 155 9.97 13.76 -10.33
C HIS A 155 11.23 14.62 -10.49
N ARG A 156 11.31 15.75 -9.78
CA ARG A 156 12.48 16.64 -9.79
C ARG A 156 13.67 16.06 -9.01
N GLN A 157 13.41 15.35 -7.92
CA GLN A 157 14.46 14.81 -7.03
C GLN A 157 15.09 13.53 -7.56
N ASN A 158 14.36 12.75 -8.35
CA ASN A 158 14.85 11.46 -8.86
C ASN A 158 14.61 11.32 -10.37
N PRO A 159 15.52 11.88 -11.21
CA PRO A 159 15.40 11.84 -12.66
C PRO A 159 15.27 10.43 -13.26
N ARG A 160 15.77 9.40 -12.56
CA ARG A 160 15.66 7.99 -13.01
C ARG A 160 14.22 7.53 -13.15
N TYR A 161 13.30 8.13 -12.41
CA TYR A 161 11.87 7.79 -12.44
C TYR A 161 11.04 8.80 -13.23
N ALA A 162 11.62 9.89 -13.72
CA ALA A 162 10.89 10.97 -14.39
C ALA A 162 10.01 10.46 -15.54
N THR A 163 10.58 9.71 -16.48
CA THR A 163 9.83 9.17 -17.64
C THR A 163 8.71 8.20 -17.24
N HIS A 164 8.90 7.47 -16.14
CA HIS A 164 7.89 6.55 -15.60
C HIS A 164 6.72 7.32 -14.97
N ILE A 165 7.03 8.38 -14.20
CA ILE A 165 6.00 9.25 -13.62
C ILE A 165 5.23 9.98 -14.73
N GLU A 166 5.93 10.48 -15.74
CA GLU A 166 5.35 11.14 -16.90
C GLU A 166 4.38 10.22 -17.65
N ALA A 167 4.78 8.96 -17.87
CA ALA A 167 3.88 7.97 -18.50
C ALA A 167 2.60 7.77 -17.69
N CYS A 168 2.69 7.73 -16.36
CA CYS A 168 1.53 7.61 -15.50
C CYS A 168 0.67 8.89 -15.46
N CYS A 169 1.31 10.08 -15.45
CA CYS A 169 0.64 11.36 -15.29
C CYS A 169 0.31 12.07 -16.61
N GLY A 170 0.76 11.53 -17.77
CA GLY A 170 0.46 12.04 -19.11
C GLY A 170 1.38 13.14 -19.59
N GLY A 171 2.61 13.17 -19.06
CA GLY A 171 3.66 14.10 -19.44
C GLY A 171 4.39 14.69 -18.24
N PRO A 172 5.39 15.55 -18.49
CA PRO A 172 6.16 16.20 -17.43
C PRO A 172 5.27 17.14 -16.58
N PRO A 173 5.71 17.47 -15.35
CA PRO A 173 4.99 18.42 -14.51
C PRO A 173 4.79 19.77 -15.18
N GLY A 174 3.56 20.23 -15.24
CA GLY A 174 3.18 21.48 -15.88
C GLY A 174 1.69 21.77 -15.70
N GLU A 175 1.20 22.84 -16.29
CA GLU A 175 -0.18 23.28 -16.13
C GLU A 175 -1.18 22.20 -16.56
N LYS A 176 -0.95 21.57 -17.72
CA LYS A 176 -1.82 20.51 -18.28
C LYS A 176 -1.87 19.24 -17.46
N THR A 177 -0.80 18.89 -16.75
CA THR A 177 -0.64 17.65 -15.99
C THR A 177 -0.77 17.84 -14.48
N ARG A 178 -0.87 19.08 -13.98
CA ARG A 178 -0.94 19.42 -12.56
C ARG A 178 -1.97 18.60 -11.79
N ASN A 179 -3.17 18.45 -12.36
CA ASN A 179 -4.23 17.71 -11.68
C ASN A 179 -3.92 16.22 -11.54
N GLU A 180 -3.27 15.61 -12.53
CA GLU A 180 -2.84 14.21 -12.46
C GLU A 180 -1.77 14.02 -11.37
N TYR A 181 -0.73 14.85 -11.34
CA TYR A 181 0.29 14.79 -10.28
C TYR A 181 -0.32 14.97 -8.89
N ARG A 182 -1.20 15.94 -8.72
CA ARG A 182 -1.86 16.23 -7.45
C ARG A 182 -2.81 15.11 -7.02
N SER A 183 -3.66 14.62 -7.93
CA SER A 183 -4.64 13.56 -7.61
C SER A 183 -4.01 12.23 -7.23
N ARG A 184 -2.71 12.03 -7.54
CA ARG A 184 -1.93 10.84 -7.24
C ARG A 184 -0.88 11.08 -6.14
N SER A 185 -0.96 12.17 -5.41
CA SER A 185 0.01 12.55 -4.36
C SER A 185 -0.63 12.50 -2.98
N PRO A 186 -0.20 11.59 -2.08
CA PRO A 186 -0.72 11.47 -0.71
C PRO A 186 -0.76 12.79 0.06
N LEU A 187 0.20 13.67 -0.17
CA LEU A 187 0.27 14.97 0.47
C LEU A 187 -1.01 15.82 0.30
N VAL A 188 -1.73 15.63 -0.83
CA VAL A 188 -3.00 16.32 -1.08
C VAL A 188 -4.12 15.76 -0.19
N TYR A 189 -4.02 14.48 0.18
CA TYR A 189 -5.05 13.78 0.94
C TYR A 189 -4.78 13.70 2.45
N ALA A 190 -3.87 14.53 2.98
CA ALA A 190 -3.49 14.51 4.39
C ALA A 190 -4.68 14.51 5.36
N GLY A 191 -5.71 15.36 5.11
CA GLY A 191 -6.93 15.41 5.93
C GLY A 191 -7.87 14.20 5.76
N LYS A 192 -7.71 13.38 4.70
CA LYS A 192 -8.43 12.11 4.58
C LYS A 192 -7.64 10.97 5.23
N ILE A 193 -6.30 10.98 5.08
CA ILE A 193 -5.40 10.02 5.73
C ILE A 193 -5.51 10.11 7.24
N SER A 194 -5.71 11.30 7.81
CA SER A 194 -5.90 11.49 9.26
C SER A 194 -7.12 10.78 9.84
N LYS A 195 -8.07 10.37 8.98
CA LYS A 195 -9.28 9.62 9.39
C LYS A 195 -9.05 8.12 9.51
N CYS A 196 -7.89 7.60 9.06
CA CYS A 196 -7.54 6.21 9.29
C CYS A 196 -7.42 5.90 10.77
N ARG A 197 -7.76 4.68 11.14
CA ARG A 197 -7.70 4.22 12.53
C ARG A 197 -6.29 4.36 13.12
N GLN A 198 -5.25 3.97 12.36
CA GLN A 198 -3.86 4.31 12.65
C GLN A 198 -2.97 4.13 11.41
N VAL A 199 -1.98 5.01 11.25
CA VAL A 199 -0.99 4.97 10.18
C VAL A 199 0.40 5.15 10.75
N PHE A 200 1.30 4.23 10.42
CA PHE A 200 2.71 4.32 10.79
C PHE A 200 3.55 4.54 9.53
N ILE A 201 4.31 5.61 9.55
CA ILE A 201 5.20 6.02 8.46
C ILE A 201 6.63 5.79 8.93
N TYR A 202 7.35 4.92 8.25
CA TYR A 202 8.76 4.61 8.53
C TYR A 202 9.61 5.13 7.38
N HIS A 203 10.71 5.81 7.67
CA HIS A 203 11.59 6.31 6.62
C HIS A 203 13.06 6.28 7.05
N GLY A 204 13.91 5.77 6.16
CA GLY A 204 15.36 5.79 6.38
C GLY A 204 15.93 7.20 6.25
N LYS A 205 16.72 7.61 7.21
CA LYS A 205 17.37 8.94 7.24
C LYS A 205 18.26 9.18 6.03
N PHE A 206 18.89 8.12 5.51
CA PHE A 206 19.84 8.16 4.40
C PHE A 206 19.22 7.59 3.10
N ASP A 207 17.91 7.68 2.95
CA ASP A 207 17.24 7.23 1.73
C ASP A 207 17.57 8.14 0.55
N ASN A 208 18.33 7.60 -0.40
CA ASN A 208 18.76 8.30 -1.62
C ASN A 208 17.77 8.12 -2.80
N SER A 209 16.77 7.24 -2.66
CA SER A 209 15.74 7.01 -3.68
C SER A 209 14.53 7.90 -3.47
N VAL A 210 14.05 7.96 -2.24
CA VAL A 210 12.97 8.86 -1.81
C VAL A 210 13.43 9.59 -0.56
N PRO A 211 13.77 10.88 -0.62
CA PRO A 211 14.20 11.62 0.56
C PRO A 211 13.16 11.56 1.69
N PHE A 212 13.60 11.35 2.94
CA PHE A 212 12.72 11.25 4.10
C PHE A 212 11.83 12.47 4.33
N THR A 213 12.21 13.61 3.73
CA THR A 213 11.40 14.85 3.73
C THR A 213 10.00 14.67 3.12
N HIS A 214 9.80 13.65 2.26
CA HIS A 214 8.47 13.26 1.78
C HIS A 214 7.58 12.88 2.95
N SER A 215 8.00 11.94 3.78
CA SER A 215 7.25 11.48 4.95
C SER A 215 7.09 12.58 6.00
N LEU A 216 8.14 13.36 6.24
CA LEU A 216 8.12 14.46 7.21
C LEU A 216 7.08 15.54 6.84
N LYS A 217 7.03 15.95 5.57
CA LYS A 217 6.06 16.96 5.08
C LYS A 217 4.62 16.47 5.22
N LEU A 218 4.35 15.20 4.87
CA LEU A 218 3.02 14.61 5.03
C LEU A 218 2.62 14.56 6.50
N PHE A 219 3.49 14.06 7.37
CA PHE A 219 3.25 13.98 8.81
C PHE A 219 2.95 15.34 9.41
N GLN A 220 3.80 16.35 9.15
CA GLN A 220 3.60 17.72 9.61
C GLN A 220 2.26 18.31 9.13
N LYS A 221 1.88 18.03 7.88
CA LYS A 221 0.59 18.49 7.34
C LYS A 221 -0.57 17.82 8.04
N ILE A 222 -0.50 16.52 8.32
CA ILE A 222 -1.54 15.80 9.06
C ILE A 222 -1.67 16.37 10.47
N CYS A 223 -0.58 16.51 11.22
CA CYS A 223 -0.60 17.06 12.58
C CYS A 223 -1.20 18.47 12.66
N ARG A 224 -0.99 19.30 11.62
CA ARG A 224 -1.62 20.64 11.57
C ARG A 224 -3.12 20.59 11.28
N LEU A 225 -3.59 19.63 10.49
CA LEU A 225 -5.00 19.50 10.10
C LEU A 225 -5.83 18.75 11.14
N SER A 226 -5.22 17.78 11.82
CA SER A 226 -5.87 16.86 12.76
C SER A 226 -4.84 16.45 13.83
N PRO A 227 -4.64 17.26 14.86
CA PRO A 227 -3.63 16.98 15.91
C PRO A 227 -3.87 15.66 16.65
N GLU A 228 -5.13 15.22 16.73
CA GLU A 228 -5.58 13.98 17.37
C GLU A 228 -5.42 12.74 16.49
N ALA A 229 -5.03 12.90 15.21
CA ALA A 229 -4.89 11.79 14.29
C ALA A 229 -3.84 10.79 14.78
N ARG A 230 -4.18 9.50 14.74
CA ARG A 230 -3.25 8.41 15.10
C ARG A 230 -2.31 8.10 13.94
N VAL A 231 -1.50 9.08 13.57
CA VAL A 231 -0.45 8.98 12.55
C VAL A 231 0.89 9.17 13.23
N PHE A 232 1.80 8.24 13.00
CA PHE A 232 3.10 8.18 13.65
C PHE A 232 4.20 8.21 12.59
N LEU A 233 5.28 8.96 12.85
CA LEU A 233 6.46 9.02 12.00
C LEU A 233 7.67 8.50 12.77
N SER A 234 8.36 7.53 12.18
CA SER A 234 9.65 7.02 12.66
C SER A 234 10.71 7.20 11.59
N ILE A 235 11.71 8.00 11.88
CA ILE A 235 12.90 8.14 11.04
C ILE A 235 13.99 7.24 11.64
N PHE A 236 14.41 6.21 10.90
CA PHE A 236 15.40 5.26 11.36
C PHE A 236 16.76 5.49 10.69
N ASP A 237 17.81 5.01 11.34
CA ASP A 237 19.18 5.10 10.86
C ASP A 237 19.46 4.04 9.80
N GLY A 238 19.09 4.36 8.55
CA GLY A 238 19.14 3.45 7.41
C GLY A 238 18.78 4.13 6.10
N GLY A 239 18.78 3.35 5.01
CA GLY A 239 18.45 3.80 3.65
C GLY A 239 17.03 3.40 3.21
N HIS A 240 16.90 3.10 1.91
CA HIS A 240 15.63 2.69 1.27
C HIS A 240 15.28 1.23 1.56
N GLN A 241 14.70 0.94 2.72
CA GLN A 241 14.46 -0.43 3.19
C GLN A 241 13.15 -0.59 3.94
N ILE A 242 12.72 -1.85 4.11
CA ILE A 242 11.55 -2.23 4.90
C ILE A 242 12.01 -2.86 6.21
N LEU A 243 11.46 -2.42 7.32
CA LEU A 243 11.66 -3.01 8.65
C LEU A 243 10.45 -3.88 9.01
N LEU A 244 10.39 -5.11 8.47
CA LEU A 244 9.22 -6.00 8.62
C LEU A 244 8.88 -6.31 10.08
N GLU A 245 9.88 -6.44 10.94
CA GLU A 245 9.68 -6.68 12.38
C GLU A 245 8.93 -5.53 13.06
N GLN A 246 9.18 -4.28 12.63
CA GLN A 246 8.44 -3.12 13.14
C GLN A 246 6.98 -3.15 12.70
N ALA A 247 6.72 -3.51 11.44
CA ALA A 247 5.36 -3.66 10.94
C ALA A 247 4.62 -4.81 11.65
N GLU A 248 5.28 -5.96 11.85
CA GLU A 248 4.71 -7.09 12.58
C GLU A 248 4.31 -6.69 14.00
N LYS A 249 5.23 -6.09 14.76
CA LYS A 249 4.99 -5.62 16.13
C LYS A 249 3.79 -4.68 16.20
N GLN A 250 3.72 -3.72 15.27
CA GLN A 250 2.63 -2.77 15.19
C GLN A 250 1.28 -3.43 14.90
N PHE A 251 1.24 -4.39 13.97
CA PHE A 251 0.00 -5.10 13.63
C PHE A 251 -0.48 -5.99 14.78
N LEU A 252 0.43 -6.66 15.49
CA LEU A 252 0.09 -7.45 16.68
C LEU A 252 -0.47 -6.55 17.79
N GLN A 253 0.13 -5.39 18.07
CA GLN A 253 -0.42 -4.42 19.02
C GLN A 253 -1.82 -3.93 18.63
N ALA A 254 -2.09 -3.77 17.34
CA ALA A 254 -3.42 -3.40 16.86
C ALA A 254 -4.46 -4.52 17.03
N GLU A 255 -4.04 -5.78 17.08
CA GLU A 255 -4.91 -6.91 17.43
C GLU A 255 -5.29 -6.92 18.91
N GLU A 256 -4.31 -6.72 19.80
CA GLU A 256 -4.46 -6.76 21.26
C GLU A 256 -5.39 -5.66 21.79
N ALA A 257 -5.25 -4.43 21.26
CA ALA A 257 -6.05 -3.28 21.67
C ALA A 257 -7.58 -3.46 21.51
N LYS A 258 -8.05 -4.52 20.85
CA LYS A 258 -9.49 -4.85 20.72
C LYS A 258 -9.98 -5.88 21.72
N THR A 259 -9.09 -6.73 22.21
CA THR A 259 -9.49 -7.77 23.16
C THR A 259 -9.89 -7.15 24.51
N GLU A 260 -9.33 -5.98 24.83
CA GLU A 260 -9.62 -5.24 26.09
C GLU A 260 -10.92 -4.45 26.06
N VAL A 261 -11.51 -4.15 24.88
CA VAL A 261 -12.75 -3.38 24.75
C VAL A 261 -14.00 -4.27 24.72
N THR A 262 -13.84 -5.57 24.56
CA THR A 262 -14.95 -6.57 24.47
C THR A 262 -14.98 -7.53 25.65
N GLY A 263 -14.18 -7.35 26.70
CA GLY A 263 -14.21 -8.01 28.02
C GLY A 263 -14.80 -7.04 29.05
#